data_bff397999b652f0bb26983a538b9609e
#
_entry.id   bff397999b652f0bb26983a538b9609e
#
_cell.length_a   1.000
_cell.length_b   1.000
_cell.length_c   1.000
_cell.angle_alpha   90.00
_cell.angle_beta   90.00
_cell.angle_gamma   90.00
#
_symmetry.space_group_name_H-M   'P 1'
#
loop_
_entity.id
_entity.type
_entity.pdbx_description
1 polymer ?
#
loop_
_entity_poly.entity_id
_entity_poly.type
_entity_poly.pdbx_seq_one_letter_code
_entity_poly.pdbx_strand_id
1 'polypeptide(L)'
;MGGAGVRACDALAMTVGGGLTRVELRGDTVRRAAGAWTPAVHLLLEHLRSAGFRGAPQVLGMDGGVELLSFVPGNGPSHSDDELMRVGERIREFHCASASLVAPTDAPWQFMVGAPRAGSVICHNDLSPDNTVYRPAGVPRAFIDWDLAAPAPPVWDVAWAVYRFVPLYDAETCELLGYPTGRQAERLRIFCDAYGLSDREAVLPTVCDRIRVLYDTARAWGEEGRPGWREVWTETRGEQWLRGLRHVEAERAVWARAL
;
A
#
# COMPACT_ATOMS: atom_id res chain seq x y z
N MET A 1 -31.52 -13.75 -18.48
CA MET A 1 -31.60 -13.40 -17.05
C MET A 1 -30.30 -13.91 -16.41
N GLY A 2 -29.31 -13.07 -16.26
CA GLY A 2 -28.05 -13.39 -15.62
C GLY A 2 -27.75 -12.28 -14.61
N GLY A 3 -28.08 -12.54 -13.35
CA GLY A 3 -27.72 -11.67 -12.25
C GLY A 3 -26.21 -11.67 -12.07
N ALA A 4 -25.61 -10.51 -12.20
CA ALA A 4 -24.23 -10.28 -11.83
C ALA A 4 -24.10 -10.38 -10.31
N GLY A 5 -23.70 -11.55 -9.81
CA GLY A 5 -23.25 -11.69 -8.44
C GLY A 5 -21.97 -10.88 -8.26
N VAL A 6 -22.05 -9.81 -7.49
CA VAL A 6 -20.88 -9.13 -6.95
C VAL A 6 -20.11 -10.17 -6.14
N ARG A 7 -18.91 -10.50 -6.57
CA ARG A 7 -18.12 -11.56 -5.96
C ARG A 7 -17.63 -11.10 -4.60
N ALA A 8 -17.76 -11.96 -3.60
CA ALA A 8 -17.23 -11.74 -2.24
C ALA A 8 -15.71 -11.42 -2.21
N CYS A 9 -14.99 -11.65 -3.30
CA CYS A 9 -13.60 -11.28 -3.51
C CYS A 9 -13.35 -9.76 -3.45
N ASP A 10 -14.32 -8.94 -3.92
CA ASP A 10 -14.14 -7.48 -3.96
C ASP A 10 -14.11 -6.86 -2.55
N ALA A 11 -14.77 -7.48 -1.58
CA ALA A 11 -14.80 -6.98 -0.20
C ALA A 11 -13.49 -7.24 0.58
N LEU A 12 -12.71 -8.25 0.19
CA LEU A 12 -11.41 -8.56 0.81
C LEU A 12 -10.24 -7.86 0.08
N ALA A 13 -10.40 -7.61 -1.21
CA ALA A 13 -9.48 -6.85 -2.04
C ALA A 13 -9.68 -5.33 -1.92
N MET A 14 -10.69 -4.87 -1.16
CA MET A 14 -10.88 -3.44 -0.90
C MET A 14 -9.65 -2.90 -0.14
N THR A 15 -8.73 -2.43 -0.91
CA THR A 15 -7.53 -1.75 -0.47
C THR A 15 -7.94 -0.51 0.30
N VAL A 16 -7.36 -0.34 1.45
CA VAL A 16 -7.46 0.88 2.23
C VAL A 16 -6.90 2.02 1.39
N GLY A 17 -7.75 2.85 0.84
CA GLY A 17 -7.37 4.09 0.14
C GLY A 17 -8.00 4.23 -1.25
N GLY A 18 -7.71 3.37 -2.19
CA GLY A 18 -8.03 3.59 -3.61
C GLY A 18 -9.44 3.23 -4.05
N GLY A 19 -10.08 2.25 -3.41
CA GLY A 19 -11.45 1.85 -3.75
C GLY A 19 -12.53 2.82 -3.24
N LEU A 20 -12.15 3.79 -2.43
CA LEU A 20 -13.08 4.68 -1.71
C LEU A 20 -13.25 6.04 -2.37
N THR A 21 -12.35 6.44 -3.26
CA THR A 21 -12.42 7.71 -3.97
C THR A 21 -12.86 7.49 -5.42
N ARG A 22 -13.94 8.17 -5.80
CA ARG A 22 -14.42 8.12 -7.19
C ARG A 22 -13.39 8.73 -8.13
N VAL A 23 -12.88 7.93 -9.05
CA VAL A 23 -11.89 8.32 -10.06
C VAL A 23 -12.56 8.44 -11.42
N GLU A 24 -12.30 9.53 -12.14
CA GLU A 24 -12.71 9.74 -13.53
C GLU A 24 -11.46 9.77 -14.42
N LEU A 25 -11.45 8.94 -15.47
CA LEU A 25 -10.40 8.97 -16.49
C LEU A 25 -10.85 9.79 -17.70
N ARG A 26 -10.07 10.83 -18.07
CA ARG A 26 -10.26 11.63 -19.29
C ARG A 26 -8.98 11.65 -20.12
N GLY A 27 -8.96 10.88 -21.20
CA GLY A 27 -7.74 10.65 -21.97
C GLY A 27 -6.66 10.05 -21.08
N ASP A 28 -5.50 10.71 -20.99
CA ASP A 28 -4.38 10.30 -20.15
C ASP A 28 -4.37 11.01 -18.78
N THR A 29 -5.50 11.55 -18.33
CA THR A 29 -5.63 12.28 -17.08
C THR A 29 -6.59 11.58 -16.13
N VAL A 30 -6.12 11.27 -14.93
CA VAL A 30 -6.92 10.85 -13.79
C VAL A 30 -7.40 12.08 -13.05
N ARG A 31 -8.71 12.16 -12.80
CA ARG A 31 -9.38 13.22 -12.06
C ARG A 31 -10.04 12.64 -10.82
N ARG A 32 -9.75 13.20 -9.66
CA ARG A 32 -10.36 12.77 -8.40
C ARG A 32 -10.52 13.93 -7.42
N ALA A 33 -11.41 13.81 -6.45
CA ALA A 33 -11.56 14.83 -5.42
C ALA A 33 -10.25 14.98 -4.63
N ALA A 34 -9.82 16.23 -4.41
CA ALA A 34 -8.67 16.54 -3.58
C ALA A 34 -9.03 16.42 -2.10
N GLY A 35 -8.11 15.89 -1.30
CA GLY A 35 -8.16 15.90 0.15
C GLY A 35 -7.29 16.99 0.76
N ALA A 36 -7.36 17.15 2.09
CA ALA A 36 -6.50 18.08 2.81
C ALA A 36 -5.00 17.72 2.66
N TRP A 37 -4.68 16.46 2.42
CA TRP A 37 -3.34 15.91 2.24
C TRP A 37 -2.77 16.13 0.82
N THR A 38 -3.60 16.44 -0.16
CA THR A 38 -3.19 16.57 -1.58
C THR A 38 -1.97 17.49 -1.77
N PRO A 39 -1.82 18.65 -1.10
CA PRO A 39 -0.62 19.47 -1.27
C PRO A 39 0.66 18.77 -0.83
N ALA A 40 0.63 17.98 0.24
CA ALA A 40 1.79 17.22 0.71
C ALA A 40 2.14 16.07 -0.26
N VAL A 41 1.13 15.38 -0.78
CA VAL A 41 1.29 14.33 -1.80
C VAL A 41 1.87 14.92 -3.09
N HIS A 42 1.38 16.07 -3.56
CA HIS A 42 1.94 16.74 -4.73
C HIS A 42 3.41 17.09 -4.54
N LEU A 43 3.77 17.66 -3.38
CA LEU A 43 5.16 17.95 -3.04
C LEU A 43 6.04 16.68 -3.15
N LEU A 44 5.56 15.55 -2.62
CA LEU A 44 6.26 14.27 -2.72
C LEU A 44 6.41 13.81 -4.17
N LEU A 45 5.33 13.78 -4.95
CA LEU A 45 5.33 13.28 -6.34
C LEU A 45 6.26 14.12 -7.24
N GLU A 46 6.26 15.44 -7.08
CA GLU A 46 7.15 16.35 -7.79
C GLU A 46 8.60 16.14 -7.37
N HIS A 47 8.86 15.95 -6.09
CA HIS A 47 10.19 15.63 -5.57
C HIS A 47 10.70 14.30 -6.13
N LEU A 48 9.91 13.23 -6.06
CA LEU A 48 10.28 11.91 -6.60
C LEU A 48 10.65 12.02 -8.08
N ARG A 49 9.88 12.77 -8.86
CA ARG A 49 10.17 13.02 -10.27
C ARG A 49 11.50 13.76 -10.46
N SER A 50 11.77 14.79 -9.66
CA SER A 50 13.02 15.58 -9.73
C SER A 50 14.23 14.76 -9.29
N ALA A 51 14.07 13.87 -8.30
CA ALA A 51 15.06 12.91 -7.84
C ALA A 51 15.30 11.74 -8.82
N GLY A 52 14.59 11.70 -9.96
CA GLY A 52 14.77 10.68 -10.99
C GLY A 52 13.89 9.44 -10.84
N PHE A 53 13.09 9.31 -9.79
CA PHE A 53 12.15 8.20 -9.65
C PHE A 53 10.97 8.35 -10.62
N ARG A 54 10.75 7.35 -11.47
CA ARG A 54 9.70 7.34 -12.51
C ARG A 54 8.57 6.35 -12.20
N GLY A 55 8.48 5.90 -10.95
CA GLY A 55 7.51 4.92 -10.49
C GLY A 55 6.31 5.53 -9.77
N ALA A 56 5.89 6.73 -10.14
CA ALA A 56 4.71 7.40 -9.60
C ALA A 56 3.98 8.20 -10.70
N PRO A 57 2.68 8.51 -10.53
CA PRO A 57 1.98 9.45 -11.41
C PRO A 57 2.63 10.84 -11.41
N GLN A 58 2.41 11.58 -12.47
CA GLN A 58 2.81 13.00 -12.55
C GLN A 58 1.68 13.88 -12.06
N VAL A 59 2.00 14.89 -11.29
CA VAL A 59 1.07 15.98 -10.95
C VAL A 59 0.85 16.81 -12.20
N LEU A 60 -0.40 16.95 -12.62
CA LEU A 60 -0.81 17.79 -13.74
C LEU A 60 -1.46 19.10 -13.27
N GLY A 61 -1.86 19.16 -12.00
CA GLY A 61 -2.39 20.35 -11.36
C GLY A 61 -3.67 20.12 -10.58
N MET A 62 -4.39 21.20 -10.36
CA MET A 62 -5.66 21.26 -9.65
C MET A 62 -6.71 22.01 -10.48
N ASP A 63 -7.95 21.56 -10.43
CA ASP A 63 -9.09 22.21 -11.10
C ASP A 63 -10.30 22.24 -10.14
N GLY A 64 -10.55 23.40 -9.48
CA GLY A 64 -11.72 23.59 -8.63
C GLY A 64 -11.90 22.54 -7.51
N GLY A 65 -10.82 22.14 -6.84
CA GLY A 65 -10.87 21.10 -5.78
C GLY A 65 -10.79 19.67 -6.33
N VAL A 66 -10.51 19.51 -7.62
CA VAL A 66 -10.23 18.23 -8.27
C VAL A 66 -8.73 18.14 -8.55
N GLU A 67 -8.12 17.06 -8.07
CA GLU A 67 -6.72 16.70 -8.37
C GLU A 67 -6.62 16.10 -9.78
N LEU A 68 -5.58 16.53 -10.51
CA LEU A 68 -5.27 16.04 -11.84
C LEU A 68 -3.92 15.33 -11.82
N LEU A 69 -3.92 14.04 -12.11
CA LEU A 69 -2.72 13.20 -12.19
C LEU A 69 -2.62 12.55 -13.57
N SER A 70 -1.40 12.20 -13.99
CA SER A 70 -1.23 11.41 -15.21
C SER A 70 -1.78 10.00 -15.00
N PHE A 71 -2.48 9.47 -15.98
CA PHE A 71 -2.83 8.06 -16.02
C PHE A 71 -1.59 7.20 -16.25
N VAL A 72 -1.45 6.13 -15.49
CA VAL A 72 -0.38 5.15 -15.66
C VAL A 72 -0.99 3.87 -16.26
N PRO A 73 -0.84 3.62 -17.56
CA PRO A 73 -1.36 2.40 -18.18
C PRO A 73 -0.51 1.19 -17.80
N GLY A 74 -1.15 0.03 -17.61
CA GLY A 74 -0.47 -1.23 -17.33
C GLY A 74 -1.43 -2.37 -17.01
N ASN A 75 -0.87 -3.44 -16.46
CA ASN A 75 -1.56 -4.67 -16.12
C ASN A 75 -1.64 -4.84 -14.60
N GLY A 76 -2.40 -5.84 -14.16
CA GLY A 76 -2.38 -6.33 -12.79
C GLY A 76 -1.16 -7.22 -12.49
N PRO A 77 -1.06 -7.70 -11.24
CA PRO A 77 0.04 -8.54 -10.77
C PRO A 77 0.01 -9.96 -11.38
N SER A 78 1.19 -10.59 -11.45
CA SER A 78 1.36 -12.02 -11.79
C SER A 78 1.58 -12.90 -10.56
N HIS A 79 1.92 -12.29 -9.43
CA HIS A 79 2.26 -12.94 -8.16
C HIS A 79 3.48 -13.89 -8.22
N SER A 80 4.32 -13.77 -9.24
CA SER A 80 5.55 -14.57 -9.38
C SER A 80 6.65 -14.10 -8.43
N ASP A 81 7.65 -14.97 -8.19
CA ASP A 81 8.81 -14.60 -7.37
C ASP A 81 9.68 -13.53 -8.03
N ASP A 82 9.78 -13.56 -9.37
CA ASP A 82 10.46 -12.52 -10.14
C ASP A 82 9.79 -11.15 -10.00
N GLU A 83 8.46 -11.13 -10.01
CA GLU A 83 7.71 -9.91 -9.74
C GLU A 83 7.97 -9.40 -8.32
N LEU A 84 7.90 -10.29 -7.34
CA LEU A 84 8.13 -9.98 -5.93
C LEU A 84 9.53 -9.36 -5.69
N MET A 85 10.56 -9.93 -6.31
CA MET A 85 11.92 -9.41 -6.28
C MET A 85 11.97 -7.98 -6.85
N ARG A 86 11.41 -7.76 -8.03
CA ARG A 86 11.40 -6.43 -8.68
C ARG A 86 10.59 -5.40 -7.90
N VAL A 87 9.53 -5.81 -7.21
CA VAL A 87 8.77 -4.94 -6.30
C VAL A 87 9.64 -4.50 -5.13
N GLY A 88 10.38 -5.41 -4.49
CA GLY A 88 11.30 -5.08 -3.41
C GLY A 88 12.36 -4.06 -3.85
N GLU A 89 12.99 -4.28 -5.01
CA GLU A 89 13.95 -3.35 -5.62
C GLU A 89 13.32 -1.98 -5.90
N ARG A 90 12.09 -1.96 -6.43
CA ARG A 90 11.39 -0.73 -6.78
C ARG A 90 10.99 0.08 -5.55
N ILE A 91 10.62 -0.57 -4.45
CA ILE A 91 10.34 0.11 -3.17
C ILE A 91 11.63 0.72 -2.60
N ARG A 92 12.77 0.01 -2.69
CA ARG A 92 14.06 0.58 -2.30
C ARG A 92 14.41 1.83 -3.11
N GLU A 93 14.24 1.81 -4.44
CA GLU A 93 14.46 2.98 -5.29
C GLU A 93 13.59 4.17 -4.86
N PHE A 94 12.32 3.91 -4.57
CA PHE A 94 11.38 4.91 -4.07
C PHE A 94 11.85 5.50 -2.74
N HIS A 95 12.22 4.67 -1.75
CA HIS A 95 12.68 5.14 -0.44
C HIS A 95 13.99 5.93 -0.56
N CYS A 96 14.93 5.51 -1.39
CA CYS A 96 16.14 6.27 -1.68
C CYS A 96 15.83 7.66 -2.25
N ALA A 97 14.86 7.75 -3.17
CA ALA A 97 14.46 9.03 -3.75
C ALA A 97 13.73 9.91 -2.72
N SER A 98 12.84 9.35 -1.90
CA SER A 98 12.08 10.12 -0.91
C SER A 98 12.93 10.58 0.29
N ALA A 99 14.03 9.90 0.61
CA ALA A 99 14.92 10.24 1.74
C ALA A 99 15.54 11.64 1.62
N SER A 100 15.66 12.18 0.41
CA SER A 100 16.19 13.54 0.18
C SER A 100 15.12 14.65 0.27
N LEU A 101 13.84 14.30 0.47
CA LEU A 101 12.79 15.29 0.61
C LEU A 101 12.82 15.95 1.98
N VAL A 102 13.04 17.26 1.99
CA VAL A 102 12.87 18.11 3.18
C VAL A 102 11.46 18.70 3.10
N ALA A 103 10.49 17.99 3.67
CA ALA A 103 9.12 18.48 3.72
C ALA A 103 8.95 19.56 4.81
N PRO A 104 8.06 20.56 4.62
CA PRO A 104 7.65 21.46 5.68
C PRO A 104 7.13 20.70 6.90
N THR A 105 7.42 21.21 8.11
CA THR A 105 7.01 20.56 9.36
C THR A 105 5.50 20.52 9.55
N ASP A 106 4.78 21.44 8.91
CA ASP A 106 3.32 21.57 8.89
C ASP A 106 2.67 20.97 7.63
N ALA A 107 3.43 20.24 6.83
CA ALA A 107 2.88 19.58 5.64
C ALA A 107 1.68 18.68 6.03
N PRO A 108 0.55 18.82 5.34
CA PRO A 108 -0.71 18.21 5.76
C PRO A 108 -0.81 16.73 5.37
N TRP A 109 0.12 15.91 5.85
CA TRP A 109 0.08 14.47 5.63
C TRP A 109 -1.15 13.82 6.27
N GLN A 110 -1.72 12.80 5.60
CA GLN A 110 -2.78 12.00 6.17
C GLN A 110 -2.21 10.85 7.01
N PHE A 111 -2.08 11.06 8.31
CA PHE A 111 -1.61 10.03 9.21
C PHE A 111 -2.74 9.09 9.65
N MET A 112 -2.51 7.80 9.52
CA MET A 112 -3.35 6.79 10.16
C MET A 112 -3.27 6.89 11.69
N VAL A 113 -4.31 6.40 12.36
CA VAL A 113 -4.42 6.43 13.83
C VAL A 113 -3.32 5.55 14.46
N GLY A 114 -2.45 6.16 15.25
CA GLY A 114 -1.33 5.45 15.88
C GLY A 114 -0.11 5.18 14.99
N ALA A 115 -0.14 5.63 13.72
CA ALA A 115 1.04 5.53 12.85
C ALA A 115 2.20 6.41 13.34
N PRO A 116 3.47 6.05 13.01
CA PRO A 116 4.60 6.95 13.20
C PRO A 116 4.34 8.31 12.54
N ARG A 117 4.87 9.38 13.18
CA ARG A 117 4.74 10.75 12.65
C ARG A 117 6.09 11.35 12.25
N ALA A 118 7.14 10.53 12.30
CA ALA A 118 8.49 10.93 11.90
C ALA A 118 9.26 9.70 11.40
N GLY A 119 10.20 9.94 10.49
CA GLY A 119 11.06 8.91 9.93
C GLY A 119 12.05 9.49 8.94
N SER A 120 12.90 8.64 8.41
CA SER A 120 13.96 9.02 7.48
C SER A 120 13.52 9.06 6.01
N VAL A 121 12.29 8.64 5.73
CA VAL A 121 11.70 8.67 4.38
C VAL A 121 10.24 9.11 4.46
N ILE A 122 9.67 9.49 3.32
CA ILE A 122 8.21 9.52 3.19
C ILE A 122 7.80 8.14 2.69
N CYS A 123 7.04 7.42 3.50
CA CYS A 123 6.46 6.13 3.14
C CYS A 123 5.20 6.33 2.30
N HIS A 124 4.87 5.35 1.46
CA HIS A 124 3.60 5.29 0.74
C HIS A 124 2.44 4.94 1.66
N ASN A 125 2.71 4.06 2.63
CA ASN A 125 1.78 3.54 3.63
C ASN A 125 0.66 2.63 3.11
N ASP A 126 0.55 2.42 1.79
CA ASP A 126 -0.43 1.49 1.21
C ASP A 126 0.12 0.73 0.00
N LEU A 127 1.40 0.32 0.09
CA LEU A 127 2.02 -0.50 -0.94
C LEU A 127 1.35 -1.88 -1.00
N SER A 128 0.75 -2.19 -2.15
CA SER A 128 0.04 -3.45 -2.38
C SER A 128 0.03 -3.82 -3.87
N PRO A 129 -0.27 -5.08 -4.22
CA PRO A 129 -0.49 -5.47 -5.61
C PRO A 129 -1.54 -4.63 -6.33
N ASP A 130 -2.62 -4.22 -5.61
CA ASP A 130 -3.72 -3.42 -6.16
C ASP A 130 -3.29 -1.97 -6.44
N ASN A 131 -2.36 -1.43 -5.64
CA ASN A 131 -1.80 -0.10 -5.81
C ASN A 131 -0.50 -0.09 -6.64
N THR A 132 -0.24 -1.18 -7.37
CA THR A 132 0.91 -1.30 -8.26
C THR A 132 0.46 -1.58 -9.68
N VAL A 133 0.91 -0.72 -10.60
CA VAL A 133 0.70 -0.93 -12.04
C VAL A 133 1.91 -1.64 -12.61
N TYR A 134 1.67 -2.67 -13.41
CA TYR A 134 2.74 -3.49 -13.99
C TYR A 134 2.84 -3.33 -15.50
N ARG A 135 4.05 -3.50 -16.02
CA ARG A 135 4.32 -3.78 -17.44
C ARG A 135 4.17 -5.29 -17.70
N PRO A 136 4.14 -5.75 -18.95
CA PRO A 136 4.25 -7.16 -19.26
C PRO A 136 5.41 -7.83 -18.51
N ALA A 137 5.29 -9.12 -18.23
CA ALA A 137 6.24 -9.93 -17.47
C ALA A 137 6.42 -9.48 -15.99
N GLY A 138 5.39 -8.91 -15.37
CA GLY A 138 5.38 -8.59 -13.94
C GLY A 138 6.39 -7.52 -13.51
N VAL A 139 6.78 -6.62 -14.41
CA VAL A 139 7.70 -5.53 -14.07
C VAL A 139 6.91 -4.38 -13.45
N PRO A 140 7.12 -4.00 -12.17
CA PRO A 140 6.42 -2.89 -11.56
C PRO A 140 6.75 -1.58 -12.29
N ARG A 141 5.71 -0.94 -12.80
CA ARG A 141 5.81 0.33 -13.54
C ARG A 141 5.71 1.52 -12.62
N ALA A 142 4.70 1.54 -11.77
CA ALA A 142 4.45 2.63 -10.83
C ALA A 142 3.59 2.17 -9.67
N PHE A 143 3.77 2.84 -8.53
CA PHE A 143 2.85 2.83 -7.41
C PHE A 143 1.83 3.96 -7.61
N ILE A 144 0.58 3.69 -7.28
CA ILE A 144 -0.54 4.64 -7.37
C ILE A 144 -1.23 4.72 -6.01
N ASP A 145 -2.13 5.70 -5.84
CA ASP A 145 -2.87 5.93 -4.60
C ASP A 145 -1.99 6.32 -3.40
N TRP A 146 -1.45 7.51 -3.48
CA TRP A 146 -0.50 8.09 -2.53
C TRP A 146 -1.16 8.82 -1.34
N ASP A 147 -2.46 8.68 -1.14
CA ASP A 147 -3.23 9.47 -0.16
C ASP A 147 -2.77 9.28 1.29
N LEU A 148 -2.25 8.11 1.61
CA LEU A 148 -1.71 7.78 2.93
C LEU A 148 -0.22 8.07 3.07
N ALA A 149 0.43 8.65 2.05
CA ALA A 149 1.85 8.97 2.14
C ALA A 149 2.14 9.89 3.33
N ALA A 150 3.17 9.55 4.11
CA ALA A 150 3.56 10.29 5.29
C ALA A 150 4.97 9.90 5.78
N PRO A 151 5.66 10.77 6.56
CA PRO A 151 6.95 10.44 7.17
C PRO A 151 6.85 9.22 8.10
N ALA A 152 7.73 8.23 7.87
CA ALA A 152 7.85 7.07 8.75
C ALA A 152 9.24 6.40 8.59
N PRO A 153 9.63 5.46 9.47
CA PRO A 153 10.79 4.61 9.25
C PRO A 153 10.56 3.70 8.00
N PRO A 154 11.58 3.41 7.18
CA PRO A 154 11.43 2.57 5.99
C PRO A 154 10.82 1.19 6.27
N VAL A 155 11.13 0.58 7.42
CA VAL A 155 10.57 -0.73 7.82
C VAL A 155 9.05 -0.69 7.97
N TRP A 156 8.47 0.48 8.22
CA TRP A 156 7.02 0.66 8.34
C TRP A 156 6.29 0.39 7.02
N ASP A 157 6.85 0.86 5.92
CA ASP A 157 6.32 0.62 4.57
C ASP A 157 6.66 -0.80 4.07
N VAL A 158 7.90 -1.24 4.34
CA VAL A 158 8.36 -2.61 4.02
C VAL A 158 7.46 -3.66 4.69
N ALA A 159 7.11 -3.48 5.96
CA ALA A 159 6.24 -4.40 6.69
C ALA A 159 4.85 -4.53 6.04
N TRP A 160 4.28 -3.42 5.59
CA TRP A 160 3.00 -3.46 4.88
C TRP A 160 3.14 -4.12 3.51
N ALA A 161 4.18 -3.77 2.74
CA ALA A 161 4.47 -4.40 1.47
C ALA A 161 4.68 -5.92 1.61
N VAL A 162 5.42 -6.36 2.61
CA VAL A 162 5.60 -7.78 2.92
C VAL A 162 4.26 -8.46 3.19
N TYR A 163 3.42 -7.88 4.04
CA TYR A 163 2.09 -8.43 4.34
C TYR A 163 1.25 -8.63 3.09
N ARG A 164 1.30 -7.69 2.14
CA ARG A 164 0.47 -7.68 0.94
C ARG A 164 1.06 -8.47 -0.24
N PHE A 165 2.37 -8.36 -0.53
CA PHE A 165 3.00 -8.98 -1.69
C PHE A 165 3.50 -10.40 -1.42
N VAL A 166 3.89 -10.73 -0.18
CA VAL A 166 4.26 -12.10 0.22
C VAL A 166 3.04 -12.96 0.53
N PRO A 167 1.88 -12.42 0.51
CA PRO A 167 0.60 -12.61 1.18
C PRO A 167 0.72 -13.42 2.49
N LEU A 168 1.02 -12.71 3.57
CA LEU A 168 1.08 -13.30 4.92
C LEU A 168 -0.33 -13.53 5.49
N TYR A 169 -1.23 -14.08 4.68
CA TYR A 169 -2.60 -14.43 5.02
C TYR A 169 -2.70 -15.92 5.37
N ASP A 170 -3.79 -16.30 6.05
CA ASP A 170 -4.15 -17.70 6.22
C ASP A 170 -4.46 -18.36 4.86
N ALA A 171 -4.41 -19.71 4.84
CA ALA A 171 -4.54 -20.47 3.61
C ALA A 171 -5.89 -20.25 2.90
N GLU A 172 -6.98 -20.11 3.67
CA GLU A 172 -8.32 -19.83 3.14
C GLU A 172 -8.36 -18.47 2.42
N THR A 173 -7.80 -17.44 3.05
CA THR A 173 -7.71 -16.10 2.46
C THR A 173 -6.83 -16.10 1.19
N CYS A 174 -5.69 -16.80 1.23
CA CYS A 174 -4.83 -16.94 0.05
C CYS A 174 -5.57 -17.62 -1.10
N GLU A 175 -6.26 -18.73 -0.84
CA GLU A 175 -7.02 -19.45 -1.86
C GLU A 175 -8.14 -18.59 -2.46
N LEU A 176 -8.90 -17.88 -1.60
CA LEU A 176 -9.97 -16.98 -2.03
C LEU A 176 -9.46 -15.87 -2.96
N LEU A 177 -8.28 -15.32 -2.68
CA LEU A 177 -7.66 -14.22 -3.44
C LEU A 177 -6.77 -14.71 -4.59
N GLY A 178 -6.60 -16.03 -4.75
CA GLY A 178 -5.76 -16.61 -5.81
C GLY A 178 -4.26 -16.41 -5.58
N TYR A 179 -3.83 -16.24 -4.33
CA TYR A 179 -2.41 -16.11 -3.99
C TYR A 179 -1.73 -17.47 -3.81
N PRO A 180 -0.41 -17.57 -4.07
CA PRO A 180 0.35 -18.78 -3.76
C PRO A 180 0.40 -19.03 -2.25
N THR A 181 0.27 -20.29 -1.85
CA THR A 181 0.33 -20.73 -0.46
C THR A 181 1.60 -21.55 -0.18
N GLY A 182 1.95 -21.70 1.11
CA GLY A 182 2.98 -22.64 1.56
C GLY A 182 4.44 -22.21 1.36
N ARG A 183 4.70 -21.04 0.74
CA ARG A 183 6.05 -20.53 0.48
C ARG A 183 6.32 -19.16 1.11
N GLN A 184 5.52 -18.76 2.11
CA GLN A 184 5.62 -17.43 2.71
C GLN A 184 7.02 -17.14 3.28
N ALA A 185 7.63 -18.08 3.98
CA ALA A 185 8.97 -17.92 4.54
C ALA A 185 10.04 -17.67 3.46
N GLU A 186 9.99 -18.42 2.36
CA GLU A 186 10.91 -18.26 1.23
C GLU A 186 10.67 -16.93 0.52
N ARG A 187 9.42 -16.59 0.23
CA ARG A 187 9.03 -15.34 -0.42
C ARG A 187 9.37 -14.12 0.42
N LEU A 188 9.21 -14.22 1.74
CA LEU A 188 9.62 -13.18 2.68
C LEU A 188 11.13 -12.90 2.57
N ARG A 189 11.96 -13.94 2.50
CA ARG A 189 13.41 -13.80 2.29
C ARG A 189 13.71 -13.15 0.94
N ILE A 190 13.07 -13.62 -0.16
CA ILE A 190 13.24 -13.04 -1.50
C ILE A 190 12.96 -11.53 -1.48
N PHE A 191 11.87 -11.11 -0.86
CA PHE A 191 11.52 -9.69 -0.78
C PHE A 191 12.53 -8.88 0.03
N CYS A 192 12.91 -9.37 1.22
CA CYS A 192 13.88 -8.68 2.09
C CYS A 192 15.27 -8.58 1.45
N ASP A 193 15.71 -9.64 0.74
CA ASP A 193 16.96 -9.64 -0.03
C ASP A 193 16.92 -8.57 -1.14
N ALA A 194 15.86 -8.56 -1.92
CA ALA A 194 15.68 -7.63 -3.04
C ALA A 194 15.58 -6.17 -2.59
N TYR A 195 14.87 -5.91 -1.50
CA TYR A 195 14.85 -4.59 -0.88
C TYR A 195 16.21 -4.19 -0.29
N GLY A 196 17.04 -5.17 0.14
CA GLY A 196 18.30 -4.92 0.83
C GLY A 196 18.11 -4.50 2.29
N LEU A 197 17.13 -5.11 2.97
CA LEU A 197 16.82 -4.80 4.35
C LEU A 197 17.90 -5.33 5.30
N SER A 198 18.50 -4.46 6.10
CA SER A 198 19.55 -4.80 7.09
C SER A 198 18.97 -5.33 8.41
N ASP A 199 17.95 -4.66 8.95
CA ASP A 199 17.24 -5.07 10.17
C ASP A 199 16.00 -5.89 9.82
N ARG A 200 16.19 -7.21 9.67
CA ARG A 200 15.11 -8.12 9.30
C ARG A 200 14.25 -8.54 10.50
N GLU A 201 14.82 -8.50 11.70
CA GLU A 201 14.11 -8.89 12.92
C GLU A 201 12.93 -7.96 13.21
N ALA A 202 13.03 -6.70 12.81
CA ALA A 202 11.97 -5.71 12.99
C ALA A 202 10.75 -5.93 12.07
N VAL A 203 10.87 -6.68 10.96
CA VAL A 203 9.79 -6.78 9.94
C VAL A 203 8.51 -7.35 10.50
N LEU A 204 8.55 -8.56 11.02
CA LEU A 204 7.33 -9.27 11.46
C LEU A 204 6.64 -8.62 12.66
N PRO A 205 7.35 -8.11 13.67
CA PRO A 205 6.73 -7.27 14.70
C PRO A 205 6.04 -6.04 14.08
N THR A 206 6.70 -5.35 13.14
CA THR A 206 6.12 -4.17 12.48
C THR A 206 4.91 -4.53 11.62
N VAL A 207 4.85 -5.72 11.00
CA VAL A 207 3.64 -6.21 10.31
C VAL A 207 2.45 -6.23 11.28
N CYS A 208 2.64 -6.79 12.48
CA CYS A 208 1.57 -6.82 13.48
C CYS A 208 1.12 -5.40 13.87
N ASP A 209 2.05 -4.48 14.05
CA ASP A 209 1.73 -3.10 14.41
C ASP A 209 1.01 -2.38 13.25
N ARG A 210 1.41 -2.62 12.00
CA ARG A 210 0.73 -2.10 10.81
C ARG A 210 -0.73 -2.55 10.73
N ILE A 211 -0.99 -3.84 10.99
CA ILE A 211 -2.36 -4.38 10.97
C ILE A 211 -3.20 -3.75 12.10
N ARG A 212 -2.63 -3.57 13.31
CA ARG A 212 -3.31 -2.90 14.42
C ARG A 212 -3.66 -1.45 14.09
N VAL A 213 -2.68 -0.71 13.57
CA VAL A 213 -2.89 0.69 13.12
C VAL A 213 -3.97 0.79 12.06
N LEU A 214 -4.01 -0.14 11.11
CA LEU A 214 -5.07 -0.17 10.10
C LEU A 214 -6.44 -0.45 10.72
N TYR A 215 -6.53 -1.43 11.60
CA TYR A 215 -7.77 -1.74 12.32
C TYR A 215 -8.29 -0.52 13.12
N ASP A 216 -7.40 0.12 13.90
CA ASP A 216 -7.77 1.29 14.70
C ASP A 216 -8.15 2.49 13.83
N THR A 217 -7.48 2.67 12.70
CA THR A 217 -7.82 3.70 11.71
C THR A 217 -9.19 3.46 11.10
N ALA A 218 -9.45 2.24 10.64
CA ALA A 218 -10.74 1.88 10.04
C ALA A 218 -11.89 2.05 11.03
N ARG A 219 -11.66 1.69 12.30
CA ARG A 219 -12.63 1.91 13.37
C ARG A 219 -12.89 3.40 13.58
N ALA A 220 -11.84 4.18 13.84
CA ALA A 220 -11.99 5.59 14.17
C ALA A 220 -12.61 6.38 13.01
N TRP A 221 -12.08 6.21 11.79
CA TRP A 221 -12.59 6.92 10.62
C TRP A 221 -13.96 6.43 10.17
N GLY A 222 -14.25 5.14 10.38
CA GLY A 222 -15.58 4.58 10.13
C GLY A 222 -16.63 5.11 11.09
N GLU A 223 -16.31 5.21 12.38
CA GLU A 223 -17.18 5.78 13.42
C GLU A 223 -17.35 7.30 13.23
N GLU A 224 -16.34 8.02 12.75
CA GLU A 224 -16.43 9.41 12.31
C GLU A 224 -17.31 9.60 11.07
N GLY A 225 -17.67 8.52 10.37
CA GLY A 225 -18.50 8.56 9.16
C GLY A 225 -17.75 9.01 7.91
N ARG A 226 -16.43 8.89 7.87
CA ARG A 226 -15.64 9.23 6.67
C ARG A 226 -16.10 8.35 5.50
N PRO A 227 -16.36 8.93 4.32
CA PRO A 227 -16.78 8.16 3.13
C PRO A 227 -15.81 7.01 2.83
N GLY A 228 -16.35 5.86 2.49
CA GLY A 228 -15.62 4.61 2.25
C GLY A 228 -15.22 3.89 3.52
N TRP A 229 -14.62 4.57 4.50
CA TRP A 229 -14.26 3.96 5.78
C TRP A 229 -15.49 3.56 6.60
N ARG A 230 -16.56 4.36 6.54
CA ARG A 230 -17.85 4.04 7.17
C ARG A 230 -18.43 2.75 6.61
N GLU A 231 -18.43 2.60 5.29
CA GLU A 231 -18.95 1.43 4.61
C GLU A 231 -18.15 0.18 5.01
N VAL A 232 -16.82 0.22 4.87
CA VAL A 232 -15.91 -0.88 5.26
C VAL A 232 -16.10 -1.26 6.73
N TRP A 233 -16.13 -0.27 7.65
CA TRP A 233 -16.31 -0.54 9.07
C TRP A 233 -17.68 -1.13 9.38
N THR A 234 -18.73 -0.65 8.72
CA THR A 234 -20.08 -1.15 8.92
C THR A 234 -20.25 -2.59 8.45
N GLU A 235 -19.63 -2.94 7.32
CA GLU A 235 -19.76 -4.26 6.71
C GLU A 235 -18.90 -5.32 7.41
N THR A 236 -17.68 -4.96 7.81
CA THR A 236 -16.68 -5.96 8.22
C THR A 236 -16.31 -5.90 9.70
N ARG A 237 -16.51 -4.74 10.37
CA ARG A 237 -16.02 -4.48 11.73
C ARG A 237 -14.52 -4.78 11.90
N GLY A 238 -13.78 -4.83 10.79
CA GLY A 238 -12.36 -5.11 10.79
C GLY A 238 -11.98 -6.57 11.06
N GLU A 239 -12.93 -7.51 11.03
CA GLU A 239 -12.67 -8.92 11.34
C GLU A 239 -11.59 -9.55 10.44
N GLN A 240 -11.51 -9.16 9.16
CA GLN A 240 -10.48 -9.62 8.25
C GLN A 240 -9.07 -9.23 8.73
N TRP A 241 -8.89 -8.04 9.30
CA TRP A 241 -7.59 -7.58 9.82
C TRP A 241 -7.26 -8.28 11.14
N LEU A 242 -8.22 -8.46 12.03
CA LEU A 242 -8.01 -9.21 13.28
C LEU A 242 -7.68 -10.68 12.98
N ARG A 243 -8.29 -11.30 11.97
CA ARG A 243 -7.94 -12.65 11.51
C ARG A 243 -6.50 -12.69 10.99
N GLY A 244 -6.14 -11.74 10.11
CA GLY A 244 -4.79 -11.61 9.59
C GLY A 244 -3.75 -11.41 10.69
N LEU A 245 -4.04 -10.55 11.68
CA LEU A 245 -3.16 -10.32 12.82
C LEU A 245 -2.91 -11.62 13.62
N ARG A 246 -3.98 -12.34 13.99
CA ARG A 246 -3.86 -13.63 14.70
C ARG A 246 -3.02 -14.65 13.92
N HIS A 247 -3.20 -14.69 12.60
CA HIS A 247 -2.42 -15.58 11.74
C HIS A 247 -0.94 -15.22 11.74
N VAL A 248 -0.60 -13.93 11.52
CA VAL A 248 0.79 -13.46 11.56
C VAL A 248 1.43 -13.74 12.93
N GLU A 249 0.72 -13.47 14.03
CA GLU A 249 1.21 -13.74 15.39
C GLU A 249 1.50 -15.24 15.64
N ALA A 250 0.69 -16.13 15.07
CA ALA A 250 0.90 -17.57 15.17
C ALA A 250 2.11 -18.05 14.34
N GLU A 251 2.26 -17.55 13.12
CA GLU A 251 3.27 -18.05 12.18
C GLU A 251 4.61 -17.31 12.25
N ARG A 252 4.68 -16.13 12.86
CA ARG A 252 5.88 -15.28 12.86
C ARG A 252 7.15 -15.97 13.31
N ALA A 253 7.08 -16.89 14.28
CA ALA A 253 8.25 -17.61 14.77
C ALA A 253 8.80 -18.61 13.74
N VAL A 254 7.93 -19.13 12.87
CA VAL A 254 8.33 -20.02 11.76
C VAL A 254 8.97 -19.18 10.66
N TRP A 255 8.34 -18.06 10.29
CA TRP A 255 8.84 -17.18 9.22
C TRP A 255 10.13 -16.45 9.60
N ALA A 256 10.30 -16.06 10.86
CA ALA A 256 11.52 -15.41 11.34
C ALA A 256 12.79 -16.26 11.16
N ARG A 257 12.66 -17.61 11.11
CA ARG A 257 13.82 -18.48 10.86
C ARG A 257 14.35 -18.39 9.42
N ALA A 258 13.57 -17.83 8.50
CA ALA A 258 13.97 -17.66 7.12
C ALA A 258 14.60 -16.27 6.84
N LEU A 259 14.51 -15.34 7.79
CA LEU A 259 15.08 -13.98 7.75
C LEU A 259 16.49 -13.94 8.33
#